data_b1f2370429bcbeb218f0e1322a518f10
#
_entry.id   b1f2370429bcbeb218f0e1322a518f10
#
_cell.length_a   1.000
_cell.length_b   1.000
_cell.length_c   1.000
_cell.angle_alpha   90.00
_cell.angle_beta   90.00
_cell.angle_gamma   90.00
#
_symmetry.space_group_name_H-M   'P 1'
#
loop_
_entity.id
_entity.type
_entity.pdbx_description
1 polymer ?
#
loop_
_entity_poly.entity_id
_entity_poly.type
_entity_poly.pdbx_seq_one_letter_code
_entity_poly.pdbx_strand_id
1 'polypeptide(L)'
;MEYLKAGGRGFFVPYENSDGKTYIHLATRLTEADFLHDDFHSLGDAVLAEFKDGKIIFSNDSRLPSQEELSKPLSGITDGEFELSGRVVLLKSYPGLDYSELRIKHDNVCAVVNVTYHTGSAPCAGGSFGLPEFCDECHKNGVDVYLAGLRKTDDIYETSKQIYEHGAEPIYSVSVPAAVSKLRAAYNSSLKNIDTLISNDIYYESLPQEEK
;
A
#
# COMPACT_ATOMS: atom_id res chain seq x y z
N MET A 1 14.67 -20.92 5.61
CA MET A 1 15.00 -21.59 6.89
C MET A 1 16.13 -20.89 7.64
N GLU A 2 17.21 -20.44 6.98
CA GLU A 2 18.36 -19.79 7.64
C GLU A 2 18.00 -18.47 8.34
N TYR A 3 17.10 -17.65 7.77
CA TYR A 3 16.63 -16.43 8.42
C TYR A 3 16.02 -16.69 9.80
N LEU A 4 15.14 -17.68 9.92
CA LEU A 4 14.54 -18.06 11.21
C LEU A 4 15.58 -18.61 12.21
N LYS A 5 16.55 -19.40 11.73
CA LYS A 5 17.63 -19.93 12.58
C LYS A 5 18.53 -18.81 13.11
N ALA A 6 18.73 -17.75 12.30
CA ALA A 6 19.49 -16.57 12.70
C ALA A 6 18.72 -15.64 13.66
N GLY A 7 17.50 -15.97 14.03
CA GLY A 7 16.66 -15.18 14.93
C GLY A 7 15.66 -14.25 14.24
N GLY A 8 15.54 -14.33 12.92
CA GLY A 8 14.57 -13.55 12.14
C GLY A 8 13.12 -13.84 12.55
N ARG A 9 12.28 -12.83 12.50
CA ARG A 9 10.85 -12.85 12.88
C ARG A 9 10.00 -12.12 11.86
N GLY A 10 8.69 -12.24 11.99
CA GLY A 10 7.68 -11.55 11.18
C GLY A 10 7.27 -12.33 9.93
N PHE A 11 6.43 -11.71 9.11
CA PHE A 11 6.06 -12.22 7.79
C PHE A 11 7.07 -11.69 6.77
N PHE A 12 7.78 -12.58 6.10
CA PHE A 12 8.86 -12.21 5.19
C PHE A 12 8.84 -13.03 3.89
N VAL A 13 9.42 -12.43 2.86
CA VAL A 13 9.60 -13.05 1.53
C VAL A 13 11.10 -13.07 1.21
N PRO A 14 11.73 -14.24 1.14
CA PRO A 14 13.08 -14.37 0.60
C PRO A 14 12.99 -14.44 -0.93
N TYR A 15 13.80 -13.66 -1.62
CA TYR A 15 13.83 -13.67 -3.08
C TYR A 15 15.25 -13.37 -3.59
N GLU A 16 15.71 -14.13 -4.59
CA GLU A 16 16.97 -13.90 -5.28
C GLU A 16 16.71 -13.04 -6.52
N ASN A 17 17.21 -11.80 -6.51
CA ASN A 17 17.09 -10.87 -7.61
C ASN A 17 18.13 -11.19 -8.72
N SER A 18 17.96 -10.54 -9.88
CA SER A 18 18.81 -10.72 -11.06
C SER A 18 20.28 -10.36 -10.82
N ASP A 19 20.60 -9.61 -9.76
CA ASP A 19 21.95 -9.31 -9.28
C ASP A 19 22.63 -10.50 -8.57
N GLY A 20 21.92 -11.63 -8.43
CA GLY A 20 22.39 -12.84 -7.76
C GLY A 20 22.40 -12.77 -6.24
N LYS A 21 21.77 -11.73 -5.65
CA LYS A 21 21.63 -11.60 -4.21
C LYS A 21 20.26 -12.04 -3.75
N THR A 22 20.22 -12.73 -2.62
CA THR A 22 18.95 -13.07 -1.98
C THR A 22 18.63 -12.06 -0.89
N TYR A 23 17.57 -11.33 -1.10
CA TYR A 23 17.05 -10.37 -0.12
C TYR A 23 15.92 -10.99 0.71
N ILE A 24 15.82 -10.58 1.96
CA ILE A 24 14.72 -10.94 2.85
C ILE A 24 13.87 -9.68 3.05
N HIS A 25 12.72 -9.67 2.42
CA HIS A 25 11.80 -8.54 2.45
C HIS A 25 10.78 -8.70 3.58
N LEU A 26 10.39 -7.59 4.22
CA LEU A 26 9.18 -7.58 5.04
C LEU A 26 7.98 -7.65 4.08
N ALA A 27 7.14 -8.68 4.20
CA ALA A 27 6.09 -8.99 3.22
C ALA A 27 5.11 -7.82 3.03
N THR A 28 4.83 -7.07 4.09
CA THR A 28 3.92 -5.91 4.06
C THR A 28 4.52 -4.67 3.40
N ARG A 29 5.84 -4.67 3.13
CA ARG A 29 6.55 -3.58 2.42
C ARG A 29 7.05 -3.97 1.05
N LEU A 30 6.69 -5.16 0.58
CA LEU A 30 7.05 -5.60 -0.77
C LEU A 30 6.33 -4.72 -1.80
N THR A 31 7.06 -4.32 -2.85
CA THR A 31 6.50 -3.63 -4.01
C THR A 31 6.11 -4.65 -5.08
N GLU A 32 5.53 -4.19 -6.19
CA GLU A 32 5.36 -5.03 -7.37
C GLU A 32 6.74 -5.43 -7.93
N ALA A 33 6.82 -6.61 -8.53
CA ALA A 33 8.04 -7.03 -9.21
C ALA A 33 8.35 -6.11 -10.41
N ASP A 34 9.62 -5.95 -10.70
CA ASP A 34 10.05 -5.23 -11.89
C ASP A 34 9.60 -5.92 -13.15
N PHE A 35 9.05 -5.16 -14.06
CA PHE A 35 8.40 -5.69 -15.27
C PHE A 35 9.35 -6.50 -16.18
N LEU A 36 10.65 -6.16 -16.20
CA LEU A 36 11.61 -6.77 -17.13
C LEU A 36 12.55 -7.81 -16.50
N HIS A 37 12.65 -7.82 -15.16
CA HIS A 37 13.68 -8.60 -14.46
C HIS A 37 13.13 -9.52 -13.39
N ASP A 38 11.83 -9.49 -13.10
CA ASP A 38 11.20 -10.22 -11.99
C ASP A 38 11.80 -9.88 -10.61
N ASP A 39 12.56 -8.81 -10.50
CA ASP A 39 13.18 -8.38 -9.26
C ASP A 39 12.15 -7.80 -8.31
N PHE A 40 12.23 -8.20 -7.04
CA PHE A 40 11.41 -7.63 -5.98
C PHE A 40 12.18 -6.59 -5.18
N HIS A 41 11.49 -5.51 -4.81
CA HIS A 41 12.02 -4.45 -3.97
C HIS A 41 11.15 -4.25 -2.74
N SER A 42 11.77 -3.81 -1.66
CA SER A 42 11.05 -3.29 -0.50
C SER A 42 10.80 -1.79 -0.68
N LEU A 43 9.70 -1.30 -0.14
CA LEU A 43 9.40 0.12 -0.10
C LEU A 43 10.58 0.90 0.50
N GLY A 44 11.14 1.86 -0.25
CA GLY A 44 12.31 2.64 0.14
C GLY A 44 13.60 1.83 0.28
N ASP A 45 13.71 0.70 -0.41
CA ASP A 45 14.85 -0.24 -0.39
C ASP A 45 15.18 -0.81 1.00
N ALA A 46 14.24 -0.72 1.95
CA ALA A 46 14.40 -1.19 3.32
C ALA A 46 14.16 -2.70 3.43
N VAL A 47 15.19 -3.51 3.20
CA VAL A 47 15.16 -4.96 3.35
C VAL A 47 15.51 -5.41 4.77
N LEU A 48 14.85 -6.47 5.28
CA LEU A 48 15.13 -7.01 6.62
C LEU A 48 16.54 -7.60 6.76
N ALA A 49 17.00 -8.25 5.71
CA ALA A 49 18.30 -8.90 5.69
C ALA A 49 18.73 -9.26 4.26
N GLU A 50 20.00 -9.55 4.08
CA GLU A 50 20.58 -10.19 2.90
C GLU A 50 21.11 -11.58 3.27
N PHE A 51 20.91 -12.58 2.41
CA PHE A 51 21.59 -13.86 2.52
C PHE A 51 22.85 -13.83 1.65
N LYS A 52 24.00 -13.94 2.30
CA LYS A 52 25.31 -13.88 1.64
C LYS A 52 26.27 -14.89 2.25
N ASP A 53 27.00 -15.61 1.40
CA ASP A 53 28.02 -16.61 1.81
C ASP A 53 27.51 -17.60 2.87
N GLY A 54 26.26 -18.06 2.71
CA GLY A 54 25.65 -19.02 3.63
C GLY A 54 25.16 -18.41 4.97
N LYS A 55 25.17 -17.08 5.12
CA LYS A 55 24.81 -16.38 6.35
C LYS A 55 23.74 -15.33 6.11
N ILE A 56 22.95 -15.08 7.13
CA ILE A 56 22.01 -13.96 7.18
C ILE A 56 22.71 -12.73 7.75
N ILE A 57 22.68 -11.64 7.01
CA ILE A 57 23.17 -10.32 7.42
C ILE A 57 21.95 -9.43 7.60
N PHE A 58 21.59 -9.15 8.86
CA PHE A 58 20.47 -8.26 9.17
C PHE A 58 20.78 -6.82 8.81
N SER A 59 19.78 -6.12 8.31
CA SER A 59 19.86 -4.68 8.05
C SER A 59 19.92 -3.89 9.36
N ASN A 60 20.65 -2.76 9.31
CA ASN A 60 20.68 -1.77 10.39
C ASN A 60 19.81 -0.53 10.06
N ASP A 61 18.92 -0.64 9.07
CA ASP A 61 18.04 0.45 8.68
C ASP A 61 17.04 0.76 9.82
N SER A 62 17.13 1.97 10.36
CA SER A 62 16.29 2.42 11.48
C SER A 62 14.79 2.53 11.15
N ARG A 63 14.45 2.50 9.86
CA ARG A 63 13.07 2.50 9.39
C ARG A 63 12.40 1.14 9.47
N LEU A 64 13.17 0.09 9.75
CA LEU A 64 12.66 -1.27 9.91
C LEU A 64 12.23 -1.52 11.36
N PRO A 65 11.16 -2.30 11.58
CA PRO A 65 10.85 -2.78 12.92
C PRO A 65 11.95 -3.74 13.40
N SER A 66 12.23 -3.67 14.70
CA SER A 66 13.17 -4.60 15.34
C SER A 66 12.64 -6.04 15.34
N GLN A 67 13.53 -7.02 15.49
CA GLN A 67 13.13 -8.42 15.61
C GLN A 67 12.26 -8.67 16.85
N GLU A 68 12.43 -7.87 17.90
CA GLU A 68 11.57 -7.92 19.09
C GLU A 68 10.15 -7.46 18.76
N GLU A 69 9.98 -6.35 18.05
CA GLU A 69 8.68 -5.87 17.59
C GLU A 69 8.01 -6.87 16.66
N LEU A 70 8.73 -7.43 15.69
CA LEU A 70 8.22 -8.44 14.76
C LEU A 70 7.85 -9.77 15.45
N SER A 71 8.28 -10.00 16.67
CA SER A 71 7.93 -11.20 17.46
C SER A 71 6.64 -11.03 18.28
N LYS A 72 6.15 -9.80 18.45
CA LYS A 72 4.94 -9.53 19.21
C LYS A 72 3.70 -9.95 18.42
N PRO A 73 2.67 -10.47 19.10
CA PRO A 73 1.39 -10.72 18.46
C PRO A 73 0.83 -9.42 17.88
N LEU A 74 0.35 -9.49 16.65
CA LEU A 74 -0.37 -8.36 16.04
C LEU A 74 -1.79 -8.32 16.63
N SER A 75 -2.16 -7.18 17.19
CA SER A 75 -3.50 -6.97 17.75
C SER A 75 -4.38 -6.22 16.75
N GLY A 76 -5.64 -6.58 16.67
CA GLY A 76 -6.67 -5.74 16.11
C GLY A 76 -7.48 -6.30 14.94
N ILE A 77 -6.89 -6.93 13.92
CA ILE A 77 -7.67 -7.46 12.77
C ILE A 77 -7.98 -8.96 12.95
N THR A 78 -7.18 -9.68 13.73
CA THR A 78 -7.26 -11.14 13.84
C THR A 78 -8.43 -11.65 14.66
N ASP A 79 -9.09 -10.80 15.43
CA ASP A 79 -10.13 -11.19 16.38
C ASP A 79 -11.55 -11.14 15.77
N GLY A 80 -11.66 -10.76 14.50
CA GLY A 80 -12.92 -10.66 13.78
C GLY A 80 -13.13 -11.77 12.74
N GLU A 81 -14.38 -12.01 12.42
CA GLU A 81 -14.72 -12.83 11.25
C GLU A 81 -14.48 -12.03 9.98
N PHE A 82 -13.95 -12.70 8.95
CA PHE A 82 -13.76 -12.13 7.62
C PHE A 82 -14.80 -12.72 6.67
N GLU A 83 -15.60 -11.85 6.07
CA GLU A 83 -16.47 -12.20 4.97
C GLU A 83 -15.95 -11.52 3.70
N LEU A 84 -15.34 -12.29 2.79
CA LEU A 84 -14.73 -11.77 1.56
C LEU A 84 -15.78 -11.36 0.50
N SER A 85 -16.73 -10.54 0.89
CA SER A 85 -17.80 -10.02 0.03
C SER A 85 -17.47 -8.63 -0.54
N GLY A 86 -16.75 -7.79 0.23
CA GLY A 86 -16.35 -6.46 -0.17
C GLY A 86 -15.19 -6.47 -1.16
N ARG A 87 -15.37 -5.77 -2.29
CA ARG A 87 -14.37 -5.68 -3.36
C ARG A 87 -13.64 -4.34 -3.32
N VAL A 88 -12.32 -4.40 -3.46
CA VAL A 88 -11.46 -3.23 -3.68
C VAL A 88 -10.94 -3.29 -5.10
N VAL A 89 -11.14 -2.22 -5.85
CA VAL A 89 -10.70 -2.07 -7.25
C VAL A 89 -9.43 -1.26 -7.28
N LEU A 90 -8.42 -1.74 -8.00
CA LEU A 90 -7.17 -1.01 -8.25
C LEU A 90 -7.24 -0.34 -9.62
N LEU A 91 -7.04 0.98 -9.65
CA LEU A 91 -6.87 1.77 -10.86
C LEU A 91 -5.48 2.40 -10.87
N LYS A 92 -4.90 2.55 -12.05
CA LYS A 92 -3.63 3.24 -12.22
C LYS A 92 -3.80 4.41 -13.17
N SER A 93 -3.54 5.63 -12.68
CA SER A 93 -3.56 6.84 -13.50
C SER A 93 -2.48 6.80 -14.57
N TYR A 94 -2.82 7.20 -15.78
CA TYR A 94 -1.89 7.44 -16.88
C TYR A 94 -2.32 8.69 -17.65
N PRO A 95 -1.39 9.37 -18.35
CA PRO A 95 -1.73 10.53 -19.16
C PRO A 95 -2.78 10.19 -20.21
N GLY A 96 -3.89 10.95 -20.23
CA GLY A 96 -5.00 10.72 -21.15
C GLY A 96 -6.04 9.69 -20.67
N LEU A 97 -5.93 9.19 -19.42
CA LEU A 97 -7.00 8.40 -18.84
C LEU A 97 -8.28 9.24 -18.71
N ASP A 98 -9.33 8.73 -19.32
CA ASP A 98 -10.69 9.29 -19.22
C ASP A 98 -11.49 8.48 -18.18
N TYR A 99 -11.70 9.08 -17.03
CA TYR A 99 -12.44 8.43 -15.95
C TYR A 99 -13.92 8.24 -16.25
N SER A 100 -14.50 8.97 -17.22
CA SER A 100 -15.90 8.79 -17.62
C SER A 100 -16.18 7.43 -18.27
N GLU A 101 -15.14 6.80 -18.83
CA GLU A 101 -15.23 5.46 -19.39
C GLU A 101 -15.19 4.35 -18.32
N LEU A 102 -14.82 4.71 -17.09
CA LEU A 102 -14.72 3.75 -16.00
C LEU A 102 -16.07 3.57 -15.32
N ARG A 103 -16.66 2.40 -15.51
CA ARG A 103 -17.92 2.04 -14.90
C ARG A 103 -17.71 1.17 -13.68
N ILE A 104 -17.77 1.77 -12.50
CA ILE A 104 -17.75 1.02 -11.25
C ILE A 104 -19.15 0.47 -10.98
N LYS A 105 -19.30 -0.85 -11.09
CA LYS A 105 -20.52 -1.53 -10.67
C LYS A 105 -20.51 -1.68 -9.16
N HIS A 106 -21.49 -1.09 -8.50
CA HIS A 106 -21.52 -0.92 -7.05
C HIS A 106 -21.94 -2.17 -6.26
N ASP A 107 -22.43 -3.21 -6.93
CA ASP A 107 -22.84 -4.46 -6.28
C ASP A 107 -21.62 -5.17 -5.67
N ASN A 108 -21.13 -4.72 -4.55
CA ASN A 108 -20.01 -5.25 -3.76
C ASN A 108 -18.68 -4.49 -3.89
N VAL A 109 -18.57 -3.41 -4.66
CA VAL A 109 -17.38 -2.55 -4.61
C VAL A 109 -17.52 -1.62 -3.42
N CYS A 110 -16.57 -1.71 -2.49
CA CYS A 110 -16.53 -0.88 -1.30
C CYS A 110 -15.55 0.29 -1.46
N ALA A 111 -14.46 0.06 -2.17
CA ALA A 111 -13.44 1.07 -2.36
C ALA A 111 -12.71 0.94 -3.71
N VAL A 112 -12.18 2.07 -4.15
CA VAL A 112 -11.23 2.18 -5.26
C VAL A 112 -9.91 2.68 -4.71
N VAL A 113 -8.82 2.00 -5.06
CA VAL A 113 -7.45 2.47 -4.86
C VAL A 113 -6.96 3.03 -6.18
N ASN A 114 -6.77 4.34 -6.26
CA ASN A 114 -6.19 4.97 -7.43
C ASN A 114 -4.70 5.23 -7.22
N VAL A 115 -3.86 4.62 -8.03
CA VAL A 115 -2.42 4.88 -8.03
C VAL A 115 -2.17 6.15 -8.82
N THR A 116 -1.66 7.16 -8.15
CA THR A 116 -1.35 8.48 -8.72
C THR A 116 -0.03 8.47 -9.51
N TYR A 117 0.29 9.57 -10.17
CA TYR A 117 1.65 9.81 -10.65
C TYR A 117 2.62 9.93 -9.45
N HIS A 118 3.91 9.82 -9.72
CA HIS A 118 4.96 9.93 -8.68
C HIS A 118 4.90 11.24 -7.87
N THR A 119 4.25 12.26 -8.41
CA THR A 119 4.02 13.57 -7.76
C THR A 119 2.78 13.60 -6.86
N GLY A 120 2.02 12.51 -6.76
CA GLY A 120 0.75 12.49 -6.06
C GLY A 120 -0.42 13.12 -6.80
N SER A 121 -0.24 13.50 -8.06
CA SER A 121 -1.28 14.04 -8.93
C SER A 121 -1.89 12.96 -9.85
N ALA A 122 -2.99 13.30 -10.48
CA ALA A 122 -3.68 12.48 -11.46
C ALA A 122 -4.36 13.40 -12.49
N PRO A 123 -4.96 12.89 -13.57
CA PRO A 123 -5.75 13.70 -14.47
C PRO A 123 -6.88 14.44 -13.75
N CYS A 124 -6.87 15.78 -13.80
CA CYS A 124 -7.84 16.69 -13.19
C CYS A 124 -8.39 17.66 -14.25
N ALA A 125 -8.59 17.18 -15.48
CA ALA A 125 -9.25 18.00 -16.49
C ALA A 125 -10.73 18.15 -16.11
N GLY A 126 -11.19 19.37 -15.92
CA GLY A 126 -12.57 19.65 -15.51
C GLY A 126 -13.61 18.98 -16.43
N GLY A 127 -14.72 18.55 -15.86
CA GLY A 127 -15.78 17.80 -16.53
C GLY A 127 -15.78 16.30 -16.15
N SER A 128 -16.29 15.45 -17.03
CA SER A 128 -16.45 14.02 -16.76
C SER A 128 -15.16 13.19 -16.90
N PHE A 129 -14.03 13.82 -17.13
CA PHE A 129 -12.77 13.17 -17.50
C PHE A 129 -11.76 13.06 -16.35
N GLY A 130 -11.95 13.83 -15.27
CA GLY A 130 -10.99 13.94 -14.19
C GLY A 130 -11.23 12.96 -13.04
N LEU A 131 -10.20 12.74 -12.23
CA LEU A 131 -10.31 11.98 -10.99
C LEU A 131 -11.22 12.65 -9.96
N PRO A 132 -11.27 14.00 -9.82
CA PRO A 132 -12.20 14.63 -8.88
C PRO A 132 -13.67 14.27 -9.14
N GLU A 133 -14.12 14.37 -10.38
CA GLU A 133 -15.50 14.03 -10.76
C GLU A 133 -15.80 12.54 -10.59
N PHE A 134 -14.79 11.69 -10.83
CA PHE A 134 -14.89 10.26 -10.56
C PHE A 134 -15.04 9.96 -9.07
N CYS A 135 -14.34 10.69 -8.20
CA CYS A 135 -14.52 10.58 -6.75
C CYS A 135 -15.96 10.92 -6.34
N ASP A 136 -16.51 12.01 -6.87
CA ASP A 136 -17.90 12.39 -6.60
C ASP A 136 -18.89 11.31 -7.04
N GLU A 137 -18.66 10.69 -8.19
CA GLU A 137 -19.50 9.59 -8.67
C GLU A 137 -19.37 8.34 -7.79
N CYS A 138 -18.18 7.98 -7.38
CA CYS A 138 -17.94 6.88 -6.46
C CYS A 138 -18.68 7.10 -5.14
N HIS A 139 -18.51 8.26 -4.50
CA HIS A 139 -19.15 8.58 -3.22
C HIS A 139 -20.68 8.60 -3.30
N LYS A 140 -21.27 9.14 -4.38
CA LYS A 140 -22.72 9.05 -4.62
C LYS A 140 -23.26 7.63 -4.63
N ASN A 141 -22.40 6.68 -4.93
CA ASN A 141 -22.71 5.26 -5.00
C ASN A 141 -22.19 4.47 -3.79
N GLY A 142 -21.73 5.13 -2.74
CA GLY A 142 -21.25 4.50 -1.51
C GLY A 142 -19.90 3.77 -1.67
N VAL A 143 -19.07 4.23 -2.59
CA VAL A 143 -17.73 3.69 -2.85
C VAL A 143 -16.68 4.72 -2.42
N ASP A 144 -15.80 4.35 -1.51
CA ASP A 144 -14.73 5.21 -1.05
C ASP A 144 -13.55 5.20 -2.04
N VAL A 145 -12.83 6.32 -2.13
CA VAL A 145 -11.68 6.45 -3.03
C VAL A 145 -10.42 6.74 -2.24
N TYR A 146 -9.42 5.90 -2.41
CA TYR A 146 -8.11 6.04 -1.78
C TYR A 146 -7.03 6.29 -2.83
N LEU A 147 -6.03 7.07 -2.45
CA LEU A 147 -4.86 7.34 -3.29
C LEU A 147 -3.66 6.58 -2.75
N ALA A 148 -2.97 5.83 -3.60
CA ALA A 148 -1.76 5.09 -3.24
C ALA A 148 -0.55 5.49 -4.10
N GLY A 149 0.64 5.04 -3.68
CA GLY A 149 1.89 5.42 -4.32
C GLY A 149 2.39 6.81 -3.91
N LEU A 150 1.98 7.27 -2.72
CA LEU A 150 2.24 8.60 -2.20
C LEU A 150 3.29 8.60 -1.09
N ARG A 151 4.13 9.64 -1.07
CA ARG A 151 4.91 10.02 0.10
C ARG A 151 4.26 11.22 0.77
N LYS A 152 4.27 11.26 2.09
CA LYS A 152 3.83 12.45 2.82
C LYS A 152 4.82 13.59 2.53
N THR A 153 4.33 14.74 2.12
CA THR A 153 5.12 15.95 1.82
C THR A 153 4.34 17.18 2.24
N ASP A 154 5.05 18.23 2.60
CA ASP A 154 4.45 19.52 2.93
C ASP A 154 4.05 20.30 1.66
N ASP A 155 4.70 20.00 0.54
CA ASP A 155 4.40 20.59 -0.77
C ASP A 155 3.39 19.72 -1.52
N ILE A 156 2.11 20.10 -1.44
CA ILE A 156 1.02 19.43 -2.13
C ILE A 156 0.67 20.22 -3.39
N TYR A 157 0.71 19.55 -4.55
CA TYR A 157 0.28 20.16 -5.82
C TYR A 157 -1.18 20.54 -5.80
N GLU A 158 -1.54 21.60 -6.51
CA GLU A 158 -2.91 22.09 -6.61
C GLU A 158 -3.88 21.01 -7.12
N THR A 159 -3.46 20.23 -8.10
CA THR A 159 -4.25 19.09 -8.60
C THR A 159 -4.50 18.03 -7.54
N SER A 160 -3.52 17.78 -6.65
CA SER A 160 -3.72 16.85 -5.54
C SER A 160 -4.69 17.39 -4.50
N LYS A 161 -4.67 18.71 -4.22
CA LYS A 161 -5.64 19.36 -3.33
C LYS A 161 -7.07 19.22 -3.87
N GLN A 162 -7.26 19.47 -5.17
CA GLN A 162 -8.56 19.27 -5.81
C GLN A 162 -9.09 17.85 -5.60
N ILE A 163 -8.25 16.83 -5.78
CA ILE A 163 -8.65 15.44 -5.57
C ILE A 163 -9.06 15.19 -4.11
N TYR A 164 -8.32 15.75 -3.14
CA TYR A 164 -8.68 15.63 -1.71
C TYR A 164 -9.97 16.36 -1.36
N GLU A 165 -10.22 17.52 -1.95
CA GLU A 165 -11.47 18.28 -1.77
C GLU A 165 -12.69 17.52 -2.26
N HIS A 166 -12.53 16.62 -3.22
CA HIS A 166 -13.56 15.67 -3.69
C HIS A 166 -13.61 14.36 -2.91
N GLY A 167 -12.97 14.34 -1.73
CA GLY A 167 -13.09 13.27 -0.74
C GLY A 167 -12.17 12.06 -0.92
N ALA A 168 -11.21 12.10 -1.84
CA ALA A 168 -10.22 11.03 -1.92
C ALA A 168 -9.25 11.05 -0.72
N GLU A 169 -9.02 9.90 -0.11
CA GLU A 169 -8.16 9.76 1.06
C GLU A 169 -6.77 9.23 0.70
N PRO A 170 -5.69 9.92 1.09
CA PRO A 170 -4.33 9.47 0.79
C PRO A 170 -3.86 8.37 1.74
N ILE A 171 -3.26 7.31 1.19
CA ILE A 171 -2.50 6.29 1.92
C ILE A 171 -1.01 6.55 1.68
N TYR A 172 -0.36 7.16 2.67
CA TYR A 172 1.04 7.56 2.54
C TYR A 172 2.03 6.47 2.92
N SER A 173 3.16 6.44 2.20
CA SER A 173 4.33 5.63 2.54
C SER A 173 4.03 4.12 2.67
N VAL A 174 3.06 3.63 1.91
CA VAL A 174 2.65 2.22 1.83
C VAL A 174 2.79 1.76 0.38
N SER A 175 3.25 0.54 0.16
CA SER A 175 3.30 -0.03 -1.18
C SER A 175 1.89 -0.27 -1.74
N VAL A 176 1.73 -0.22 -3.06
CA VAL A 176 0.42 -0.42 -3.69
C VAL A 176 -0.20 -1.78 -3.33
N PRO A 177 0.54 -2.90 -3.38
CA PRO A 177 0.01 -4.20 -2.93
C PRO A 177 -0.43 -4.21 -1.46
N ALA A 178 0.32 -3.54 -0.58
CA ALA A 178 -0.03 -3.45 0.83
C ALA A 178 -1.27 -2.57 1.05
N ALA A 179 -1.41 -1.44 0.36
CA ALA A 179 -2.58 -0.58 0.42
C ALA A 179 -3.86 -1.34 0.02
N VAL A 180 -3.83 -2.05 -1.11
CA VAL A 180 -4.97 -2.87 -1.58
C VAL A 180 -5.30 -3.97 -0.57
N SER A 181 -4.28 -4.66 -0.04
CA SER A 181 -4.49 -5.75 0.91
C SER A 181 -5.07 -5.26 2.22
N LYS A 182 -4.58 -4.12 2.72
CA LYS A 182 -5.06 -3.44 3.93
C LYS A 182 -6.54 -3.05 3.80
N LEU A 183 -6.91 -2.41 2.71
CA LEU A 183 -8.29 -2.03 2.44
C LEU A 183 -9.21 -3.26 2.30
N ARG A 184 -8.75 -4.30 1.60
CA ARG A 184 -9.50 -5.55 1.52
C ARG A 184 -9.72 -6.17 2.90
N ALA A 185 -8.72 -6.15 3.76
CA ALA A 185 -8.86 -6.61 5.14
C ALA A 185 -9.86 -5.73 5.91
N ALA A 186 -9.75 -4.40 5.82
CA ALA A 186 -10.61 -3.47 6.54
C ALA A 186 -12.08 -3.60 6.14
N TYR A 187 -12.40 -3.60 4.84
CA TYR A 187 -13.78 -3.69 4.35
C TYR A 187 -14.42 -5.08 4.47
N ASN A 188 -13.63 -6.10 4.70
CA ASN A 188 -14.13 -7.48 4.91
C ASN A 188 -14.03 -7.94 6.37
N SER A 189 -13.60 -7.07 7.27
CA SER A 189 -13.56 -7.35 8.71
C SER A 189 -14.89 -7.04 9.35
N SER A 190 -15.31 -7.86 10.31
CA SER A 190 -16.45 -7.56 11.18
C SER A 190 -16.17 -6.44 12.19
N LEU A 191 -14.93 -5.93 12.24
CA LEU A 191 -14.55 -4.82 13.09
C LEU A 191 -15.18 -3.52 12.58
N LYS A 192 -15.91 -2.84 13.46
CA LYS A 192 -16.72 -1.66 13.11
C LYS A 192 -15.92 -0.37 12.87
N ASN A 193 -14.61 -0.40 12.93
CA ASN A 193 -13.79 0.82 12.85
C ASN A 193 -12.79 0.74 11.69
N ILE A 194 -13.34 0.80 10.48
CA ILE A 194 -12.58 0.77 9.21
C ILE A 194 -11.53 1.89 9.19
N ASP A 195 -11.91 3.10 9.58
CA ASP A 195 -11.02 4.26 9.58
C ASP A 195 -9.79 4.05 10.45
N THR A 196 -9.97 3.45 11.64
CA THR A 196 -8.85 3.10 12.52
C THR A 196 -7.93 2.06 11.89
N LEU A 197 -8.49 1.08 11.17
CA LEU A 197 -7.69 0.07 10.48
C LEU A 197 -6.89 0.66 9.32
N ILE A 198 -7.45 1.64 8.63
CA ILE A 198 -6.80 2.28 7.49
C ILE A 198 -5.72 3.26 7.94
N SER A 199 -6.00 4.07 8.98
CA SER A 199 -5.11 5.13 9.44
C SER A 199 -3.92 4.65 10.29
N ASN A 200 -3.99 3.46 10.89
CA ASN A 200 -2.92 2.92 11.74
C ASN A 200 -1.99 1.99 10.95
N ASP A 201 -0.70 2.02 11.31
CA ASP A 201 0.30 1.06 10.85
C ASP A 201 0.20 -0.23 11.68
N ILE A 202 -0.59 -1.20 11.20
CA ILE A 202 -0.93 -2.41 11.96
C ILE A 202 0.08 -3.52 11.75
N TYR A 203 0.60 -3.64 10.54
CA TYR A 203 1.49 -4.73 10.11
C TYR A 203 2.87 -4.22 9.70
N TYR A 204 3.27 -3.06 10.20
CA TYR A 204 4.51 -2.37 9.79
C TYR A 204 4.56 -2.10 8.28
N GLU A 205 3.41 -1.92 7.64
CA GLU A 205 3.30 -1.73 6.21
C GLU A 205 3.74 -0.35 5.75
N SER A 206 3.68 0.66 6.62
CA SER A 206 4.17 1.99 6.29
C SER A 206 5.68 2.11 6.50
N LEU A 207 6.34 2.89 5.66
CA LEU A 207 7.73 3.25 5.81
C LEU A 207 7.80 4.57 6.61
N PRO A 208 8.39 4.58 7.81
CA PRO A 208 8.61 5.82 8.55
C PRO A 208 9.41 6.81 7.71
N GLN A 209 9.04 8.08 7.78
CA GLN A 209 9.83 9.14 7.14
C GLN A 209 11.08 9.40 7.98
N GLU A 210 12.21 9.60 7.33
CA GLU A 210 13.39 10.12 8.01
C GLU A 210 13.08 11.54 8.48
N GLU A 211 13.21 11.79 9.77
CA GLU A 211 13.20 13.16 10.29
C GLU A 211 14.42 13.88 9.71
N LYS A 212 14.15 14.95 8.97
CA LYS A 212 15.19 15.79 8.36
C LYS A 212 15.83 16.70 9.39
#